data_10039f657c9d0138c869cbea0f45893c
#
_entry.id   10039f657c9d0138c869cbea0f45893c
#
_cell.length_a   1.000
_cell.length_b   1.000
_cell.length_c   1.000
_cell.angle_alpha   90.00
_cell.angle_beta   90.00
_cell.angle_gamma   90.00
#
_symmetry.space_group_name_H-M   'P 1'
#
loop_
_entity.id
_entity.type
_entity.pdbx_description
1 polymer ?
#
loop_
_entity_poly.entity_id
_entity_poly.type
_entity_poly.pdbx_seq_one_letter_code
_entity_poly.pdbx_strand_id
1 'polypeptide(L)'
;MKLIEKGTKLFSDGLPTNFGYAFSGAVDYNIKDAKVPPLRLKEWDFYQIVNNKFSMYAIIGHVSYATSINITLFEYEKNKSYYVGKLLPFKKVVMDNNASLDSSVIYDDKDYHLELRKVGQFRFIDFKANDKNLGECAATIKLQETQKDHILVSTPFEKKKHFYLNQKNCLMRAYGSIRFGEKKYDLEDKSFGLLDWGRGVLPFKHQWVWGSGSGLVNGKLFGFNIGKFGNNEFGTENIFFYDGKSYKLGKVEITYNPDAYMDDWIYLSDDGLFSFKMKPVYDNHTKTKMLWVDNECHQVFGFFNGYIKIDDKLIEIKDFWAFTEFAHNRW
;
A
#
# COMPACT_ATOMS: atom_id res chain seq x y z
N MET A 1 -1.94 -21.64 -6.22
CA MET A 1 -1.32 -20.34 -6.57
C MET A 1 -0.22 -20.55 -7.60
N LYS A 2 -0.12 -19.70 -8.60
CA LYS A 2 0.85 -19.80 -9.70
C LYS A 2 1.95 -18.75 -9.54
N LEU A 3 3.20 -19.16 -9.58
CA LEU A 3 4.35 -18.25 -9.67
C LEU A 3 4.46 -17.73 -11.10
N ILE A 4 4.57 -16.42 -11.27
CA ILE A 4 4.76 -15.76 -12.57
C ILE A 4 6.27 -15.57 -12.79
N GLU A 5 6.75 -15.96 -13.96
CA GLU A 5 8.14 -15.79 -14.34
C GLU A 5 8.48 -14.37 -14.73
N LYS A 6 9.73 -13.98 -14.52
CA LYS A 6 10.22 -12.64 -14.88
C LYS A 6 10.11 -12.39 -16.39
N GLY A 7 9.63 -11.19 -16.76
CA GLY A 7 9.44 -10.79 -18.16
C GLY A 7 8.14 -11.29 -18.78
N THR A 8 7.23 -11.83 -17.95
CA THR A 8 5.90 -12.24 -18.41
C THR A 8 5.07 -11.00 -18.74
N LYS A 9 4.53 -10.92 -19.96
CA LYS A 9 3.59 -9.87 -20.34
C LYS A 9 2.25 -10.08 -19.66
N LEU A 10 1.66 -9.03 -19.08
CA LEU A 10 0.32 -9.11 -18.49
C LEU A 10 -0.75 -9.34 -19.55
N PHE A 11 -0.64 -8.70 -20.72
CA PHE A 11 -1.66 -8.71 -21.74
C PHE A 11 -1.28 -9.58 -22.94
N SER A 12 -2.31 -10.31 -23.46
CA SER A 12 -2.28 -10.96 -24.77
C SER A 12 -3.57 -10.61 -25.50
N ASP A 13 -3.47 -10.19 -26.77
CA ASP A 13 -4.61 -9.74 -27.60
C ASP A 13 -5.48 -8.65 -26.96
N GLY A 14 -4.88 -7.85 -26.08
CA GLY A 14 -5.55 -6.78 -25.34
C GLY A 14 -6.29 -7.21 -24.09
N LEU A 15 -6.18 -8.47 -23.69
CA LEU A 15 -6.80 -9.03 -22.50
C LEU A 15 -5.72 -9.39 -21.46
N PRO A 16 -5.99 -9.21 -20.16
CA PRO A 16 -5.11 -9.71 -19.12
C PRO A 16 -5.20 -11.24 -19.06
N THR A 17 -4.06 -11.92 -19.10
CA THR A 17 -4.00 -13.39 -19.21
C THR A 17 -3.09 -14.06 -18.20
N ASN A 18 -2.10 -13.34 -17.69
CA ASN A 18 -1.11 -13.90 -16.79
C ASN A 18 -1.40 -13.51 -15.34
N PHE A 19 -2.07 -14.44 -14.63
CA PHE A 19 -2.45 -14.27 -13.24
C PHE A 19 -1.65 -15.19 -12.33
N GLY A 20 -1.37 -14.69 -11.11
CA GLY A 20 -0.57 -15.39 -10.12
C GLY A 20 0.13 -14.40 -9.20
N TYR A 21 1.23 -14.86 -8.60
CA TYR A 21 2.11 -14.02 -7.80
C TYR A 21 3.54 -14.08 -8.32
N ALA A 22 4.32 -13.07 -8.00
CA ALA A 22 5.74 -12.99 -8.32
C ALA A 22 6.49 -12.22 -7.24
N PHE A 23 7.81 -12.24 -7.34
CA PHE A 23 8.66 -11.37 -6.56
C PHE A 23 9.18 -10.25 -7.47
N SER A 24 9.04 -9.00 -7.02
CA SER A 24 9.58 -7.77 -7.62
C SER A 24 9.46 -7.68 -9.15
N GLY A 25 8.74 -6.73 -9.68
CA GLY A 25 8.77 -6.29 -11.08
C GLY A 25 8.79 -7.36 -12.17
N ALA A 26 8.30 -8.58 -11.87
CA ALA A 26 8.38 -9.71 -12.78
C ALA A 26 7.42 -9.59 -13.99
N VAL A 27 6.34 -8.81 -13.83
CA VAL A 27 5.32 -8.65 -14.86
C VAL A 27 5.62 -7.42 -15.71
N ASP A 28 5.65 -7.61 -17.02
CA ASP A 28 5.71 -6.53 -18.00
C ASP A 28 4.30 -5.95 -18.22
N TYR A 29 4.07 -4.78 -17.65
CA TYR A 29 2.83 -4.02 -17.74
C TYR A 29 2.98 -2.86 -18.71
N ASN A 30 2.21 -2.89 -19.78
CA ASN A 30 2.09 -1.78 -20.71
C ASN A 30 0.62 -1.56 -21.05
N ILE A 31 0.04 -0.49 -20.54
CA ILE A 31 -1.39 -0.19 -20.75
C ILE A 31 -1.78 -0.01 -22.22
N LYS A 32 -0.83 0.34 -23.10
CA LYS A 32 -1.08 0.44 -24.54
C LYS A 32 -1.40 -0.91 -25.18
N ASP A 33 -0.98 -2.01 -24.56
CA ASP A 33 -1.25 -3.37 -25.02
C ASP A 33 -2.64 -3.87 -24.58
N ALA A 34 -3.36 -3.09 -23.77
CA ALA A 34 -4.63 -3.46 -23.19
C ALA A 34 -5.85 -2.82 -23.93
N LYS A 35 -6.89 -3.60 -24.12
CA LYS A 35 -8.21 -3.09 -24.54
C LYS A 35 -9.07 -2.69 -23.35
N VAL A 36 -8.64 -1.66 -22.63
CA VAL A 36 -9.29 -1.18 -21.41
C VAL A 36 -10.60 -0.48 -21.73
N PRO A 37 -11.69 -0.75 -21.01
CA PRO A 37 -12.93 0.01 -21.16
C PRO A 37 -12.71 1.48 -20.80
N PRO A 38 -13.32 2.43 -21.52
CA PRO A 38 -13.22 3.86 -21.24
C PRO A 38 -13.55 4.17 -19.78
N LEU A 39 -12.82 5.10 -19.17
CA LEU A 39 -13.02 5.59 -17.81
C LEU A 39 -12.93 4.53 -16.68
N ARG A 40 -12.32 3.36 -16.98
CA ARG A 40 -12.28 2.24 -16.03
C ARG A 40 -10.90 1.94 -15.46
N LEU A 41 -9.84 2.42 -16.09
CA LEU A 41 -8.48 2.23 -15.59
C LEU A 41 -8.28 2.98 -14.28
N LYS A 42 -7.64 2.33 -13.34
CA LYS A 42 -7.19 2.86 -12.06
C LYS A 42 -5.70 2.58 -11.92
N GLU A 43 -4.95 3.61 -11.58
CA GLU A 43 -3.50 3.52 -11.37
C GLU A 43 -3.15 4.35 -10.15
N TRP A 44 -2.32 3.82 -9.24
CA TRP A 44 -1.88 4.56 -8.07
C TRP A 44 -0.48 4.14 -7.62
N ASP A 45 0.21 5.11 -7.07
CA ASP A 45 1.41 4.96 -6.27
C ASP A 45 1.10 5.53 -4.89
N PHE A 46 0.91 4.64 -3.93
CA PHE A 46 0.63 4.97 -2.55
C PHE A 46 1.84 4.61 -1.70
N TYR A 47 2.45 5.62 -1.09
CA TYR A 47 3.52 5.44 -0.12
C TYR A 47 2.99 5.74 1.27
N GLN A 48 3.33 4.90 2.24
CA GLN A 48 3.01 5.16 3.64
C GLN A 48 4.27 5.03 4.49
N ILE A 49 4.45 5.96 5.41
CA ILE A 49 5.46 5.91 6.46
C ILE A 49 4.74 5.71 7.80
N VAL A 50 5.21 4.75 8.59
CA VAL A 50 4.64 4.41 9.89
C VAL A 50 5.75 4.40 10.93
N ASN A 51 5.47 4.99 12.09
CA ASN A 51 6.25 4.82 13.32
C ASN A 51 5.30 4.76 14.53
N ASN A 52 5.80 4.89 15.74
CA ASN A 52 4.97 4.82 16.95
C ASN A 52 4.27 6.13 17.34
N LYS A 53 4.45 7.22 16.58
CA LYS A 53 3.88 8.55 16.89
C LYS A 53 2.85 8.98 15.85
N PHE A 54 3.07 8.62 14.60
CA PHE A 54 2.20 9.00 13.50
C PHE A 54 2.30 8.03 12.31
N SER A 55 1.33 8.10 11.44
CA SER A 55 1.38 7.60 10.08
C SER A 55 1.28 8.76 9.09
N MET A 56 2.04 8.71 8.02
CA MET A 56 1.92 9.66 6.91
C MET A 56 1.84 8.87 5.60
N TYR A 57 0.96 9.29 4.70
CA TYR A 57 0.96 8.74 3.36
C TYR A 57 0.99 9.83 2.29
N ALA A 58 1.62 9.49 1.16
CA ALA A 58 1.65 10.27 -0.07
C ALA A 58 1.06 9.42 -1.20
N ILE A 59 0.15 9.98 -1.98
CA ILE A 59 -0.47 9.29 -3.10
C ILE A 59 -0.53 10.18 -4.34
N ILE A 60 -0.22 9.56 -5.49
CA ILE A 60 -0.65 10.00 -6.81
C ILE A 60 -1.53 8.88 -7.37
N GLY A 61 -2.82 9.14 -7.53
CA GLY A 61 -3.80 8.17 -8.01
C GLY A 61 -4.58 8.70 -9.20
N HIS A 62 -4.53 7.98 -10.33
CA HIS A 62 -5.27 8.30 -11.54
C HIS A 62 -6.43 7.33 -11.74
N VAL A 63 -7.65 7.86 -11.81
CA VAL A 63 -8.88 7.06 -11.95
C VAL A 63 -9.57 7.27 -13.29
N SER A 64 -8.81 7.54 -14.35
CA SER A 64 -9.23 7.84 -15.72
C SER A 64 -9.97 9.17 -15.90
N TYR A 65 -10.91 9.52 -15.06
CA TYR A 65 -11.69 10.78 -15.12
C TYR A 65 -11.23 11.84 -14.11
N ALA A 66 -10.32 11.47 -13.21
CA ALA A 66 -9.71 12.39 -12.25
C ALA A 66 -8.34 11.88 -11.79
N THR A 67 -7.51 12.78 -11.32
CA THR A 67 -6.27 12.47 -10.60
C THR A 67 -6.37 13.02 -9.18
N SER A 68 -6.13 12.16 -8.19
CA SER A 68 -6.00 12.54 -6.79
C SER A 68 -4.53 12.61 -6.42
N ILE A 69 -4.14 13.70 -5.78
CA ILE A 69 -2.77 13.93 -5.34
C ILE A 69 -2.85 14.47 -3.93
N ASN A 70 -2.27 13.76 -2.98
CA ASN A 70 -2.30 14.26 -1.60
C ASN A 70 -1.18 13.69 -0.73
N ILE A 71 -0.94 14.43 0.36
CA ILE A 71 -0.23 13.95 1.53
C ILE A 71 -1.15 14.09 2.73
N THR A 72 -1.19 13.06 3.54
CA THR A 72 -1.94 13.03 4.79
C THR A 72 -1.05 12.55 5.92
N LEU A 73 -1.11 13.22 7.06
CA LEU A 73 -0.45 12.80 8.28
C LEU A 73 -1.49 12.59 9.37
N PHE A 74 -1.45 11.44 10.02
CA PHE A 74 -2.31 11.07 11.15
C PHE A 74 -1.48 10.99 12.42
N GLU A 75 -1.68 11.94 13.35
CA GLU A 75 -1.10 11.95 14.69
C GLU A 75 -1.91 11.03 15.61
N TYR A 76 -1.31 9.97 16.11
CA TYR A 76 -2.02 8.96 16.91
C TYR A 76 -2.59 9.52 18.21
N GLU A 77 -1.76 10.06 19.09
CA GLU A 77 -2.18 10.55 20.40
C GLU A 77 -3.28 11.63 20.35
N LYS A 78 -3.27 12.43 19.28
CA LYS A 78 -4.29 13.48 19.09
C LYS A 78 -5.51 12.97 18.32
N ASN A 79 -5.43 11.75 17.77
CA ASN A 79 -6.44 11.19 16.87
C ASN A 79 -6.83 12.20 15.78
N LYS A 80 -5.82 12.81 15.14
CA LYS A 80 -6.02 13.92 14.22
C LYS A 80 -5.27 13.74 12.91
N SER A 81 -6.00 13.92 11.79
CA SER A 81 -5.43 13.93 10.45
C SER A 81 -5.23 15.34 9.92
N TYR A 82 -4.13 15.55 9.22
CA TYR A 82 -3.78 16.74 8.44
C TYR A 82 -3.71 16.33 6.98
N TYR A 83 -4.53 16.92 6.16
CA TYR A 83 -4.65 16.60 4.74
C TYR A 83 -4.26 17.81 3.89
N VAL A 84 -3.38 17.60 2.93
CA VAL A 84 -3.06 18.60 1.87
C VAL A 84 -3.12 17.88 0.54
N GLY A 85 -4.06 18.28 -0.33
CA GLY A 85 -4.22 17.57 -1.59
C GLY A 85 -5.12 18.26 -2.60
N LYS A 86 -5.14 17.71 -3.79
CA LYS A 86 -5.95 18.15 -4.92
C LYS A 86 -6.65 16.96 -5.58
N LEU A 87 -7.90 17.17 -5.96
CA LEU A 87 -8.61 16.33 -6.90
C LEU A 87 -8.77 17.08 -8.22
N LEU A 88 -8.21 16.55 -9.29
CA LEU A 88 -8.08 17.21 -10.58
C LEU A 88 -8.93 16.47 -11.62
N PRO A 89 -10.12 16.99 -11.96
CA PRO A 89 -10.97 16.41 -12.99
C PRO A 89 -10.25 16.37 -14.34
N PHE A 90 -10.33 15.23 -15.02
CA PHE A 90 -9.82 14.99 -16.37
C PHE A 90 -8.31 15.25 -16.60
N LYS A 91 -7.54 15.57 -15.57
CA LYS A 91 -6.09 15.71 -15.67
C LYS A 91 -5.42 14.35 -15.55
N LYS A 92 -4.49 14.06 -16.45
CA LYS A 92 -3.64 12.86 -16.40
C LYS A 92 -2.28 13.21 -15.81
N VAL A 93 -1.78 12.32 -14.97
CA VAL A 93 -0.37 12.22 -14.60
C VAL A 93 0.19 10.98 -15.30
N VAL A 94 1.42 11.05 -15.77
CA VAL A 94 2.09 9.90 -16.37
C VAL A 94 2.52 8.97 -15.25
N MET A 95 1.88 7.81 -15.18
CA MET A 95 2.23 6.75 -14.23
C MET A 95 3.30 5.85 -14.81
N ASP A 96 4.16 5.30 -13.97
CA ASP A 96 5.16 4.34 -14.40
C ASP A 96 4.54 2.96 -14.71
N ASN A 97 5.31 2.13 -15.41
CA ASN A 97 4.88 0.80 -15.84
C ASN A 97 5.45 -0.33 -14.95
N ASN A 98 6.35 -0.01 -14.03
CA ASN A 98 7.02 -1.02 -13.22
C ASN A 98 7.60 -0.41 -11.94
N ALA A 99 7.07 -0.80 -10.80
CA ALA A 99 7.50 -0.32 -9.49
C ALA A 99 8.96 -0.67 -9.13
N SER A 100 9.60 -1.58 -9.87
CA SER A 100 10.97 -2.05 -9.57
C SER A 100 12.05 -1.37 -10.41
N LEU A 101 11.68 -0.60 -11.43
CA LEU A 101 12.61 0.15 -12.26
C LEU A 101 12.74 1.60 -11.79
N ASP A 102 13.85 2.23 -12.14
CA ASP A 102 14.04 3.65 -11.89
C ASP A 102 12.97 4.45 -12.62
N SER A 103 12.31 5.34 -11.91
CA SER A 103 11.13 6.07 -12.40
C SER A 103 10.91 7.34 -11.60
N SER A 104 10.10 8.24 -12.14
CA SER A 104 9.58 9.41 -11.44
C SER A 104 8.14 9.66 -11.87
N VAL A 105 7.24 9.77 -10.91
CA VAL A 105 5.85 10.18 -11.10
C VAL A 105 5.69 11.54 -10.46
N ILE A 106 5.37 12.56 -11.26
CA ILE A 106 5.42 13.96 -10.83
C ILE A 106 4.09 14.64 -11.10
N TYR A 107 3.65 15.39 -10.11
CA TYR A 107 2.68 16.45 -10.29
C TYR A 107 3.27 17.78 -9.85
N ASP A 108 3.17 18.79 -10.69
CA ASP A 108 3.68 20.12 -10.42
C ASP A 108 2.71 21.20 -10.92
N ASP A 109 2.44 22.18 -10.08
CA ASP A 109 1.81 23.45 -10.44
C ASP A 109 2.35 24.58 -9.54
N LYS A 110 1.83 25.80 -9.69
CA LYS A 110 2.32 26.98 -8.96
C LYS A 110 2.27 26.89 -7.41
N ASP A 111 1.36 26.09 -6.87
CA ASP A 111 1.08 26.01 -5.43
C ASP A 111 1.34 24.61 -4.84
N TYR A 112 1.67 23.62 -5.68
CA TYR A 112 1.75 22.23 -5.26
C TYR A 112 2.74 21.46 -6.10
N HIS A 113 3.70 20.81 -5.45
CA HIS A 113 4.66 19.88 -6.03
C HIS A 113 4.62 18.56 -5.28
N LEU A 114 4.51 17.45 -5.98
CA LEU A 114 4.72 16.10 -5.44
C LEU A 114 5.46 15.26 -6.46
N GLU A 115 6.64 14.80 -6.10
CA GLU A 115 7.42 13.83 -6.84
C GLU A 115 7.57 12.54 -6.03
N LEU A 116 7.22 11.42 -6.66
CA LEU A 116 7.46 10.06 -6.18
C LEU A 116 8.49 9.43 -7.10
N ARG A 117 9.73 9.26 -6.63
CA ARG A 117 10.87 8.87 -7.46
C ARG A 117 11.58 7.62 -6.93
N LYS A 118 11.96 6.72 -7.82
CA LYS A 118 12.82 5.57 -7.54
C LYS A 118 14.16 5.70 -8.25
N VAL A 119 15.24 5.44 -7.52
CA VAL A 119 16.62 5.38 -8.06
C VAL A 119 17.39 4.27 -7.33
N GLY A 120 17.74 3.22 -8.05
CA GLY A 120 18.42 2.05 -7.49
C GLY A 120 17.61 1.42 -6.33
N GLN A 121 18.21 1.33 -5.16
CA GLN A 121 17.56 0.81 -3.94
C GLN A 121 16.85 1.88 -3.11
N PHE A 122 16.74 3.11 -3.61
CA PHE A 122 16.15 4.23 -2.89
C PHE A 122 14.87 4.71 -3.57
N ARG A 123 13.93 5.18 -2.72
CA ARG A 123 12.74 5.90 -3.15
C ARG A 123 12.71 7.24 -2.44
N PHE A 124 12.18 8.25 -3.12
CA PHE A 124 12.12 9.60 -2.62
C PHE A 124 10.70 10.11 -2.73
N ILE A 125 10.28 10.85 -1.71
CA ILE A 125 9.04 11.60 -1.71
C ILE A 125 9.42 13.04 -1.46
N ASP A 126 9.31 13.86 -2.49
CA ASP A 126 9.54 15.30 -2.43
C ASP A 126 8.22 16.02 -2.60
N PHE A 127 7.81 16.75 -1.57
CA PHE A 127 6.53 17.45 -1.51
C PHE A 127 6.72 18.88 -1.04
N LYS A 128 6.01 19.79 -1.71
CA LYS A 128 5.84 21.19 -1.26
C LYS A 128 4.44 21.66 -1.65
N ALA A 129 3.79 22.33 -0.73
CA ALA A 129 2.53 23.02 -0.99
C ALA A 129 2.37 24.24 -0.09
N ASN A 130 1.56 25.19 -0.54
CA ASN A 130 1.09 26.27 0.30
C ASN A 130 -0.43 26.10 0.49
N ASP A 131 -0.81 25.53 1.64
CA ASP A 131 -2.22 25.27 1.97
C ASP A 131 -2.83 26.49 2.65
N LYS A 132 -4.07 26.81 2.31
CA LYS A 132 -4.76 28.01 2.82
C LYS A 132 -4.98 28.01 4.34
N ASN A 133 -5.11 26.81 4.93
CA ASN A 133 -5.42 26.65 6.35
C ASN A 133 -4.19 26.30 7.18
N LEU A 134 -3.25 25.55 6.60
CA LEU A 134 -2.07 25.04 7.29
C LEU A 134 -0.81 25.86 7.00
N GLY A 135 -0.82 26.70 5.95
CA GLY A 135 0.35 27.42 5.49
C GLY A 135 1.31 26.52 4.68
N GLU A 136 2.59 26.77 4.81
CA GLU A 136 3.62 26.02 4.11
C GLU A 136 3.69 24.58 4.61
N CYS A 137 3.56 23.62 3.68
CA CYS A 137 3.67 22.19 3.94
C CYS A 137 4.75 21.59 3.05
N ALA A 138 5.57 20.72 3.61
CA ALA A 138 6.67 20.08 2.89
C ALA A 138 6.96 18.69 3.44
N ALA A 139 7.48 17.82 2.58
CA ALA A 139 8.10 16.56 3.00
C ALA A 139 9.30 16.29 2.09
N THR A 140 10.42 15.91 2.70
CA THR A 140 11.59 15.41 2.00
C THR A 140 11.98 14.10 2.64
N ILE A 141 11.65 13.00 1.97
CA ILE A 141 11.76 11.66 2.53
C ILE A 141 12.56 10.79 1.59
N LYS A 142 13.51 10.06 2.17
CA LYS A 142 14.27 8.99 1.53
C LYS A 142 13.87 7.67 2.16
N LEU A 143 13.41 6.72 1.35
CA LEU A 143 13.13 5.35 1.72
C LEU A 143 14.24 4.45 1.17
N GLN A 144 14.81 3.61 2.01
CA GLN A 144 15.82 2.63 1.62
C GLN A 144 15.19 1.24 1.63
N GLU A 145 15.14 0.59 0.48
CA GLU A 145 14.71 -0.81 0.36
C GLU A 145 15.72 -1.71 1.09
N THR A 146 15.24 -2.46 2.06
CA THR A 146 16.08 -3.38 2.88
C THR A 146 15.93 -4.84 2.46
N GLN A 147 15.01 -5.11 1.53
CA GLN A 147 14.69 -6.43 0.99
C GLN A 147 14.94 -6.45 -0.52
N LYS A 148 15.36 -7.61 -1.03
CA LYS A 148 15.46 -7.83 -2.49
C LYS A 148 14.10 -8.19 -3.09
N ASP A 149 13.33 -8.98 -2.34
CA ASP A 149 12.04 -9.47 -2.77
C ASP A 149 10.94 -8.55 -2.27
N HIS A 150 9.99 -8.27 -3.13
CA HIS A 150 8.74 -7.61 -2.85
C HIS A 150 7.63 -8.44 -3.46
N ILE A 151 6.45 -8.45 -2.87
CA ILE A 151 5.35 -9.25 -3.41
C ILE A 151 4.64 -8.50 -4.54
N LEU A 152 4.48 -9.18 -5.68
CA LEU A 152 3.64 -8.74 -6.78
C LEU A 152 2.53 -9.76 -6.98
N VAL A 153 1.31 -9.30 -7.20
CA VAL A 153 0.17 -10.14 -7.49
C VAL A 153 -0.56 -9.63 -8.73
N SER A 154 -1.01 -10.57 -9.57
CA SER A 154 -1.91 -10.31 -10.68
C SER A 154 -3.13 -11.21 -10.54
N THR A 155 -4.32 -10.63 -10.44
CA THR A 155 -5.56 -11.41 -10.27
C THR A 155 -6.65 -10.94 -11.25
N PRO A 156 -7.49 -11.88 -11.75
CA PRO A 156 -8.66 -11.53 -12.54
C PRO A 156 -9.86 -11.17 -11.65
N PHE A 157 -10.84 -10.56 -12.29
CA PHE A 157 -12.22 -10.48 -11.78
C PHE A 157 -13.16 -11.23 -12.73
N GLU A 158 -14.44 -11.29 -12.42
CA GLU A 158 -15.45 -11.99 -13.23
C GLU A 158 -15.48 -11.54 -14.70
N LYS A 159 -15.33 -10.24 -14.95
CA LYS A 159 -15.31 -9.71 -16.33
C LYS A 159 -13.91 -9.85 -16.93
N LYS A 160 -13.79 -10.45 -18.11
CA LYS A 160 -12.52 -10.76 -18.81
C LYS A 160 -11.54 -9.58 -18.94
N LYS A 161 -12.02 -8.34 -18.98
CA LYS A 161 -11.15 -7.14 -19.06
C LYS A 161 -10.82 -6.54 -17.69
N HIS A 162 -11.35 -7.11 -16.61
CA HIS A 162 -11.10 -6.63 -15.27
C HIS A 162 -9.93 -7.40 -14.68
N PHE A 163 -8.99 -6.65 -14.15
CA PHE A 163 -7.78 -7.19 -13.54
C PHE A 163 -7.29 -6.27 -12.41
N TYR A 164 -6.47 -6.82 -11.57
CA TYR A 164 -5.70 -6.13 -10.55
C TYR A 164 -4.26 -6.60 -10.64
N LEU A 165 -3.34 -5.68 -10.89
CA LEU A 165 -1.90 -5.87 -10.80
C LEU A 165 -1.40 -4.97 -9.70
N ASN A 166 -0.73 -5.55 -8.72
CA ASN A 166 -0.25 -4.81 -7.56
C ASN A 166 1.11 -5.30 -7.09
N GLN A 167 1.95 -4.37 -6.68
CA GLN A 167 3.21 -4.67 -6.00
C GLN A 167 3.24 -3.97 -4.65
N LYS A 168 3.58 -4.73 -3.60
CA LYS A 168 3.76 -4.24 -2.25
C LYS A 168 5.23 -4.34 -1.85
N ASN A 169 5.83 -3.20 -1.53
CA ASN A 169 7.17 -3.13 -0.96
C ASN A 169 7.07 -2.72 0.50
N CYS A 170 7.45 -3.57 1.42
CA CYS A 170 7.50 -3.25 2.86
C CYS A 170 8.96 -3.17 3.34
N LEU A 171 9.15 -2.87 4.62
CA LEU A 171 10.45 -2.82 5.28
C LEU A 171 11.44 -1.82 4.67
N MET A 172 10.96 -0.72 4.13
CA MET A 172 11.84 0.37 3.71
C MET A 172 12.17 1.26 4.90
N ARG A 173 13.44 1.46 5.22
CA ARG A 173 13.83 2.43 6.25
C ARG A 173 13.56 3.84 5.76
N ALA A 174 12.90 4.65 6.58
CA ALA A 174 12.51 6.01 6.23
C ALA A 174 13.38 7.04 6.95
N TYR A 175 13.88 8.01 6.20
CA TYR A 175 14.71 9.12 6.67
C TYR A 175 14.17 10.44 6.12
N GLY A 176 14.36 11.52 6.86
CA GLY A 176 13.97 12.85 6.42
C GLY A 176 13.03 13.54 7.37
N SER A 177 12.24 14.47 6.85
CA SER A 177 11.32 15.27 7.67
C SER A 177 10.06 15.64 6.92
N ILE A 178 9.02 15.94 7.70
CA ILE A 178 7.70 16.35 7.24
C ILE A 178 7.35 17.62 7.98
N ARG A 179 6.74 18.59 7.27
CA ARG A 179 6.22 19.83 7.85
C ARG A 179 4.78 20.08 7.42
N PHE A 180 3.94 20.43 8.37
CA PHE A 180 2.58 20.95 8.15
C PHE A 180 2.43 22.25 8.94
N GLY A 181 2.58 23.38 8.25
CA GLY A 181 2.65 24.68 8.87
C GLY A 181 3.83 24.80 9.84
N GLU A 182 3.55 25.13 11.09
CA GLU A 182 4.58 25.25 12.14
C GLU A 182 5.04 23.90 12.71
N LYS A 183 4.31 22.80 12.44
CA LYS A 183 4.63 21.49 12.98
C LYS A 183 5.67 20.79 12.12
N LYS A 184 6.72 20.32 12.77
CA LYS A 184 7.78 19.51 12.15
C LYS A 184 7.85 18.12 12.78
N TYR A 185 8.00 17.12 11.92
CA TYR A 185 8.13 15.71 12.28
C TYR A 185 9.39 15.17 11.63
N ASP A 186 10.38 14.86 12.42
CA ASP A 186 11.59 14.20 11.94
C ASP A 186 11.39 12.67 11.96
N LEU A 187 11.85 12.00 10.91
CA LEU A 187 11.78 10.55 10.81
C LEU A 187 12.95 9.95 11.60
N GLU A 188 12.58 9.22 12.65
CA GLU A 188 13.52 8.55 13.56
C GLU A 188 13.88 7.15 13.04
N ASP A 189 14.90 6.51 13.63
CA ASP A 189 15.40 5.17 13.27
C ASP A 189 14.35 4.05 13.24
N LYS A 190 13.21 4.25 13.89
CA LYS A 190 12.07 3.30 13.90
C LYS A 190 10.98 3.64 12.90
N SER A 191 11.22 4.56 11.98
CA SER A 191 10.30 4.90 10.91
C SER A 191 10.52 3.97 9.72
N PHE A 192 9.44 3.35 9.26
CA PHE A 192 9.47 2.46 8.10
C PHE A 192 8.45 2.90 7.06
N GLY A 193 8.85 2.77 5.80
CA GLY A 193 7.98 3.02 4.66
C GLY A 193 7.50 1.75 3.99
N LEU A 194 6.37 1.87 3.32
CA LEU A 194 5.86 0.89 2.38
C LEU A 194 5.41 1.58 1.09
N LEU A 195 5.36 0.80 0.01
CA LEU A 195 4.73 1.17 -1.26
C LEU A 195 3.59 0.20 -1.55
N ASP A 196 2.47 0.74 -1.94
CA ASP A 196 1.37 0.07 -2.62
C ASP A 196 1.27 0.64 -4.04
N TRP A 197 1.84 -0.08 -5.01
CA TRP A 197 1.79 0.25 -6.42
C TRP A 197 0.70 -0.58 -7.09
N GLY A 198 -0.34 0.06 -7.59
CA GLY A 198 -1.47 -0.65 -8.16
C GLY A 198 -1.89 -0.16 -9.53
N ARG A 199 -2.27 -1.10 -10.38
CA ARG A 199 -2.80 -0.87 -11.73
C ARG A 199 -3.96 -1.83 -11.97
N GLY A 200 -5.09 -1.34 -12.49
CA GLY A 200 -6.18 -2.25 -12.70
C GLY A 200 -7.43 -1.68 -13.34
N VAL A 201 -8.30 -2.58 -13.72
CA VAL A 201 -9.70 -2.32 -14.08
C VAL A 201 -10.56 -3.04 -13.06
N LEU A 202 -10.96 -2.33 -12.03
CA LEU A 202 -11.62 -2.88 -10.86
C LEU A 202 -13.13 -2.98 -11.05
N PRO A 203 -13.85 -3.87 -10.35
CA PRO A 203 -15.28 -3.85 -10.24
C PRO A 203 -15.80 -2.48 -9.76
N PHE A 204 -17.01 -2.09 -10.16
CA PHE A 204 -17.60 -0.80 -9.77
C PHE A 204 -17.83 -0.69 -8.25
N LYS A 205 -18.20 -1.82 -7.61
CA LYS A 205 -18.23 -1.96 -6.17
C LYS A 205 -17.20 -3.01 -5.79
N HIS A 206 -16.34 -2.71 -4.85
CA HIS A 206 -15.32 -3.62 -4.35
C HIS A 206 -14.93 -3.26 -2.93
N GLN A 207 -14.40 -4.24 -2.24
CA GLN A 207 -13.88 -4.11 -0.90
C GLN A 207 -12.59 -4.89 -0.76
N TRP A 208 -11.76 -4.50 0.17
CA TRP A 208 -10.55 -5.25 0.55
C TRP A 208 -10.35 -5.24 2.06
N VAL A 209 -9.59 -6.21 2.50
CA VAL A 209 -8.98 -6.22 3.82
C VAL A 209 -7.48 -6.29 3.62
N TRP A 210 -6.73 -5.47 4.34
CA TRP A 210 -5.30 -5.37 4.24
C TRP A 210 -4.66 -5.18 5.61
N GLY A 211 -3.50 -5.78 5.85
CA GLY A 211 -2.68 -5.54 7.01
C GLY A 211 -1.22 -5.49 6.61
N SER A 212 -0.47 -4.56 7.15
CA SER A 212 0.97 -4.46 6.91
C SER A 212 1.69 -3.88 8.12
N GLY A 213 2.89 -4.36 8.34
CA GLY A 213 3.75 -3.88 9.40
C GLY A 213 5.22 -4.01 9.03
N SER A 214 6.05 -3.13 9.61
CA SER A 214 7.50 -3.10 9.41
C SER A 214 8.19 -2.65 10.68
N GLY A 215 9.22 -3.35 11.11
CA GLY A 215 9.93 -3.02 12.34
C GLY A 215 11.08 -3.98 12.66
N LEU A 216 11.43 -4.03 13.93
CA LEU A 216 12.46 -4.92 14.46
C LEU A 216 11.83 -5.88 15.48
N VAL A 217 12.17 -7.17 15.35
CA VAL A 217 11.83 -8.21 16.29
C VAL A 217 13.13 -8.94 16.67
N ASN A 218 13.46 -8.99 17.95
CA ASN A 218 14.70 -9.57 18.44
C ASN A 218 15.96 -8.99 17.75
N GLY A 219 15.95 -7.68 17.45
CA GLY A 219 17.04 -6.98 16.76
C GLY A 219 17.11 -7.24 15.25
N LYS A 220 16.23 -8.06 14.69
CA LYS A 220 16.18 -8.41 13.28
C LYS A 220 15.02 -7.68 12.59
N LEU A 221 15.20 -7.36 11.30
CA LEU A 221 14.12 -6.79 10.48
C LEU A 221 12.99 -7.80 10.34
N PHE A 222 11.79 -7.38 10.68
CA PHE A 222 10.54 -8.11 10.50
C PHE A 222 9.51 -7.21 9.83
N GLY A 223 8.79 -7.76 8.88
CA GLY A 223 7.65 -7.10 8.27
C GLY A 223 6.72 -8.11 7.59
N PHE A 224 5.51 -7.68 7.33
CA PHE A 224 4.52 -8.49 6.65
C PHE A 224 3.60 -7.65 5.77
N ASN A 225 3.03 -8.31 4.78
CA ASN A 225 1.92 -7.83 3.99
C ASN A 225 0.89 -8.96 3.86
N ILE A 226 -0.32 -8.70 4.30
CA ILE A 226 -1.44 -9.64 4.25
C ILE A 226 -2.61 -8.91 3.62
N GLY A 227 -3.17 -9.46 2.54
CA GLY A 227 -4.29 -8.83 1.86
C GLY A 227 -5.28 -9.82 1.27
N LYS A 228 -6.53 -9.38 1.20
CA LYS A 228 -7.61 -10.10 0.54
C LYS A 228 -8.32 -9.15 -0.42
N PHE A 229 -7.95 -9.27 -1.70
CA PHE A 229 -8.58 -8.54 -2.79
C PHE A 229 -8.58 -9.37 -4.07
N GLY A 230 -9.69 -9.36 -4.81
CA GLY A 230 -9.84 -10.15 -6.04
C GLY A 230 -9.96 -11.65 -5.80
N ASN A 231 -9.60 -12.45 -6.81
CA ASN A 231 -9.66 -13.90 -6.75
C ASN A 231 -8.33 -14.49 -6.28
N ASN A 232 -8.29 -14.92 -5.02
CA ASN A 232 -7.10 -15.45 -4.36
C ASN A 232 -6.69 -16.87 -4.83
N GLU A 233 -7.42 -17.51 -5.73
CA GLU A 233 -7.03 -18.82 -6.27
C GLU A 233 -5.78 -18.75 -7.13
N PHE A 234 -5.59 -17.64 -7.87
CA PHE A 234 -4.44 -17.43 -8.73
C PHE A 234 -3.19 -17.02 -7.95
N GLY A 235 -3.33 -16.15 -6.98
CA GLY A 235 -2.25 -15.65 -6.15
C GLY A 235 -2.74 -14.81 -4.99
N THR A 236 -1.97 -14.76 -3.92
CA THR A 236 -2.19 -13.86 -2.79
C THR A 236 -0.98 -12.95 -2.62
N GLU A 237 -1.20 -11.76 -2.08
CA GLU A 237 -0.12 -10.84 -1.68
C GLU A 237 0.43 -11.13 -0.27
N ASN A 238 0.05 -12.28 0.31
CA ASN A 238 0.41 -12.66 1.67
C ASN A 238 1.87 -13.11 1.75
N ILE A 239 2.65 -12.40 2.54
CA ILE A 239 4.08 -12.62 2.70
C ILE A 239 4.53 -12.07 4.05
N PHE A 240 5.54 -12.66 4.67
CA PHE A 240 6.31 -12.00 5.70
C PHE A 240 7.81 -12.05 5.38
N PHE A 241 8.54 -11.15 6.00
CA PHE A 241 9.98 -11.03 5.88
C PHE A 241 10.59 -11.12 7.28
N TYR A 242 11.67 -11.86 7.40
CA TYR A 242 12.41 -11.94 8.64
C TYR A 242 13.90 -12.14 8.35
N ASP A 243 14.74 -11.29 8.95
CA ASP A 243 16.21 -11.38 8.86
C ASP A 243 16.73 -11.45 7.41
N GLY A 244 16.18 -10.60 6.52
CA GLY A 244 16.57 -10.51 5.10
C GLY A 244 16.01 -11.61 4.19
N LYS A 245 15.17 -12.51 4.70
CA LYS A 245 14.52 -13.57 3.92
C LYS A 245 13.02 -13.30 3.76
N SER A 246 12.48 -13.72 2.63
CA SER A 246 11.05 -13.64 2.30
C SER A 246 10.38 -15.01 2.46
N TYR A 247 9.20 -15.03 3.05
CA TYR A 247 8.40 -16.22 3.30
C TYR A 247 7.00 -16.02 2.74
N LYS A 248 6.74 -16.63 1.58
CA LYS A 248 5.43 -16.57 0.92
C LYS A 248 4.42 -17.40 1.70
N LEU A 249 3.32 -16.78 2.08
CA LEU A 249 2.21 -17.45 2.75
C LEU A 249 1.16 -17.95 1.77
N GLY A 250 0.41 -18.95 2.19
CA GLY A 250 -0.81 -19.39 1.56
C GLY A 250 -1.96 -18.40 1.72
N LYS A 251 -3.16 -18.93 1.93
CA LYS A 251 -4.31 -18.11 2.29
C LYS A 251 -4.18 -17.70 3.75
N VAL A 252 -4.52 -16.47 4.05
CA VAL A 252 -4.65 -15.98 5.42
C VAL A 252 -6.12 -15.66 5.67
N GLU A 253 -6.70 -16.31 6.65
CA GLU A 253 -8.00 -15.96 7.17
C GLU A 253 -7.86 -14.74 8.07
N ILE A 254 -8.69 -13.72 7.81
CA ILE A 254 -8.73 -12.49 8.58
C ILE A 254 -10.13 -12.40 9.18
N THR A 255 -10.22 -12.54 10.50
CA THR A 255 -11.47 -12.45 11.26
C THR A 255 -11.51 -11.13 12.02
N TYR A 256 -12.58 -10.39 11.86
CA TYR A 256 -12.83 -9.12 12.54
C TYR A 256 -14.34 -8.88 12.69
N ASN A 257 -14.72 -7.96 13.57
CA ASN A 257 -16.09 -7.54 13.73
C ASN A 257 -16.41 -6.39 12.75
N PRO A 258 -17.27 -6.59 11.73
CA PRO A 258 -17.59 -5.54 10.74
C PRO A 258 -18.39 -4.37 11.31
N ASP A 259 -18.99 -4.53 12.49
CA ASP A 259 -19.75 -3.49 13.18
C ASP A 259 -18.91 -2.74 14.23
N ALA A 260 -17.68 -3.23 14.52
CA ALA A 260 -16.78 -2.64 15.51
C ALA A 260 -15.31 -2.89 15.17
N TYR A 261 -14.73 -2.07 14.30
CA TYR A 261 -13.35 -2.21 13.84
C TYR A 261 -12.29 -2.03 14.94
N MET A 262 -12.69 -1.52 16.10
CA MET A 262 -11.84 -1.42 17.30
C MET A 262 -11.89 -2.66 18.20
N ASP A 263 -12.62 -3.71 17.81
CA ASP A 263 -12.49 -5.06 18.37
C ASP A 263 -11.24 -5.75 17.84
N ASP A 264 -10.82 -6.83 18.48
CA ASP A 264 -9.63 -7.59 18.09
C ASP A 264 -9.76 -8.19 16.68
N TRP A 265 -8.65 -8.15 15.92
CA TRP A 265 -8.53 -8.81 14.62
C TRP A 265 -7.66 -10.05 14.75
N ILE A 266 -8.01 -11.12 14.05
CA ILE A 266 -7.28 -12.38 14.05
C ILE A 266 -6.81 -12.72 12.65
N TYR A 267 -5.54 -13.13 12.53
CA TYR A 267 -4.89 -13.52 11.30
C TYR A 267 -4.34 -14.94 11.43
N LEU A 268 -4.81 -15.85 10.59
CA LEU A 268 -4.37 -17.25 10.60
C LEU A 268 -4.03 -17.69 9.18
N SER A 269 -2.78 -18.05 8.93
CA SER A 269 -2.40 -18.65 7.65
C SER A 269 -2.73 -20.14 7.62
N ASP A 270 -3.19 -20.61 6.47
CA ASP A 270 -3.58 -22.03 6.26
C ASP A 270 -2.40 -22.99 6.34
N ASP A 271 -1.18 -22.49 6.16
CA ASP A 271 0.08 -23.25 6.29
C ASP A 271 0.66 -23.23 7.71
N GLY A 272 0.03 -22.50 8.64
CA GLY A 272 0.46 -22.38 10.04
C GLY A 272 1.74 -21.58 10.27
N LEU A 273 2.23 -20.89 9.24
CA LEU A 273 3.48 -20.10 9.32
C LEU A 273 3.30 -18.72 9.95
N PHE A 274 2.05 -18.22 10.01
CA PHE A 274 1.72 -16.87 10.48
C PHE A 274 0.43 -16.90 11.30
N SER A 275 0.51 -16.51 12.56
CA SER A 275 -0.64 -16.44 13.46
C SER A 275 -0.54 -15.25 14.37
N PHE A 276 -1.51 -14.33 14.28
CA PHE A 276 -1.52 -13.09 15.05
C PHE A 276 -2.91 -12.71 15.50
N LYS A 277 -2.94 -12.10 16.68
CA LYS A 277 -4.06 -11.32 17.19
C LYS A 277 -3.62 -9.86 17.26
N MET A 278 -4.35 -8.97 16.61
CA MET A 278 -4.12 -7.54 16.66
C MET A 278 -5.10 -6.90 17.62
N LYS A 279 -4.57 -6.12 18.56
CA LYS A 279 -5.34 -5.29 19.48
C LYS A 279 -5.33 -3.85 18.95
N PRO A 280 -6.48 -3.33 18.51
CA PRO A 280 -6.61 -1.96 18.02
C PRO A 280 -6.33 -0.90 19.08
N VAL A 281 -5.78 0.23 18.63
CA VAL A 281 -5.51 1.42 19.46
C VAL A 281 -6.08 2.67 18.84
N TYR A 282 -5.91 2.87 17.52
CA TYR A 282 -6.38 4.05 16.80
C TYR A 282 -7.03 3.65 15.48
N ASP A 283 -8.14 4.32 15.14
CA ASP A 283 -8.80 4.18 13.84
C ASP A 283 -8.71 5.51 13.06
N ASN A 284 -7.98 5.51 11.97
CA ASN A 284 -8.00 6.59 11.00
C ASN A 284 -9.15 6.35 10.02
N HIS A 285 -10.35 6.67 10.46
CA HIS A 285 -11.56 6.52 9.66
C HIS A 285 -11.73 7.65 8.66
N THR A 286 -11.87 7.30 7.39
CA THR A 286 -12.13 8.25 6.31
C THR A 286 -13.36 7.84 5.51
N LYS A 287 -14.19 8.82 5.16
CA LYS A 287 -15.40 8.60 4.36
C LYS A 287 -15.59 9.72 3.35
N THR A 288 -15.80 9.33 2.10
CA THR A 288 -16.12 10.25 1.01
C THR A 288 -17.37 9.77 0.29
N LYS A 289 -18.41 10.59 0.32
CA LYS A 289 -19.65 10.30 -0.38
C LYS A 289 -20.04 11.49 -1.25
N MET A 290 -20.05 11.29 -2.56
CA MET A 290 -20.38 12.32 -3.52
C MET A 290 -20.96 11.67 -4.80
N LEU A 291 -22.19 11.99 -5.14
CA LEU A 291 -22.90 11.40 -6.31
C LEU A 291 -22.84 9.87 -6.29
N TRP A 292 -22.14 9.28 -7.28
CA TRP A 292 -21.94 7.82 -7.38
C TRP A 292 -20.72 7.31 -6.63
N VAL A 293 -19.84 8.20 -6.18
CA VAL A 293 -18.66 7.86 -5.38
C VAL A 293 -19.09 7.62 -3.93
N ASP A 294 -18.71 6.47 -3.37
CA ASP A 294 -18.97 6.11 -1.99
C ASP A 294 -17.79 5.25 -1.51
N ASN A 295 -16.86 5.90 -0.82
CA ASN A 295 -15.64 5.29 -0.33
C ASN A 295 -15.60 5.43 1.19
N GLU A 296 -15.31 4.33 1.87
CA GLU A 296 -15.11 4.33 3.31
C GLU A 296 -13.92 3.42 3.63
N CYS A 297 -13.03 3.93 4.47
CA CYS A 297 -11.83 3.23 4.87
C CYS A 297 -11.60 3.39 6.37
N HIS A 298 -11.43 2.27 7.05
CA HIS A 298 -10.95 2.16 8.42
C HIS A 298 -9.51 1.63 8.37
N GLN A 299 -8.53 2.51 8.59
CA GLN A 299 -7.14 2.10 8.77
C GLN A 299 -6.83 2.10 10.26
N VAL A 300 -6.85 0.90 10.84
CA VAL A 300 -6.76 0.67 12.28
C VAL A 300 -5.34 0.33 12.66
N PHE A 301 -4.74 1.13 13.52
CA PHE A 301 -3.39 0.92 14.05
C PHE A 301 -3.46 0.24 15.41
N GLY A 302 -2.52 -0.68 15.69
CA GLY A 302 -2.49 -1.37 16.96
C GLY A 302 -1.33 -2.35 17.09
N PHE A 303 -1.39 -3.15 18.15
CA PHE A 303 -0.36 -4.10 18.52
C PHE A 303 -0.71 -5.51 18.05
N PHE A 304 0.17 -6.08 17.22
CA PHE A 304 0.10 -7.46 16.78
C PHE A 304 0.90 -8.34 17.74
N ASN A 305 0.23 -9.37 18.26
CA ASN A 305 0.81 -10.36 19.16
C ASN A 305 0.58 -11.76 18.60
N GLY A 306 1.61 -12.57 18.52
CA GLY A 306 1.50 -13.88 17.91
C GLY A 306 2.84 -14.49 17.58
N TYR A 307 2.92 -15.21 16.48
CA TYR A 307 4.15 -15.84 16.05
C TYR A 307 4.26 -15.98 14.53
N ILE A 308 5.50 -16.11 14.09
CA ILE A 308 5.85 -16.68 12.79
C ILE A 308 6.59 -18.01 13.00
N LYS A 309 6.48 -18.92 12.03
CA LYS A 309 7.17 -20.20 12.06
C LYS A 309 8.18 -20.27 10.91
N ILE A 310 9.44 -20.55 11.23
CA ILE A 310 10.55 -20.67 10.28
C ILE A 310 11.33 -21.95 10.61
N ASP A 311 11.48 -22.85 9.63
CA ASP A 311 12.21 -24.10 9.81
C ASP A 311 11.82 -24.86 11.09
N ASP A 312 10.50 -25.01 11.30
CA ASP A 312 9.86 -25.62 12.48
C ASP A 312 10.07 -24.90 13.83
N LYS A 313 10.74 -23.74 13.83
CA LYS A 313 10.90 -22.92 15.02
C LYS A 313 9.85 -21.81 15.06
N LEU A 314 9.20 -21.69 16.21
CA LEU A 314 8.30 -20.56 16.48
C LEU A 314 9.14 -19.37 16.96
N ILE A 315 8.89 -18.22 16.34
CA ILE A 315 9.41 -16.93 16.76
C ILE A 315 8.24 -16.12 17.29
N GLU A 316 8.18 -15.98 18.60
CA GLU A 316 7.16 -15.18 19.27
C GLU A 316 7.39 -13.70 18.98
N ILE A 317 6.31 -12.98 18.72
CA ILE A 317 6.30 -11.55 18.45
C ILE A 317 5.28 -10.90 19.38
N LYS A 318 5.73 -9.91 20.13
CA LYS A 318 4.92 -9.16 21.11
C LYS A 318 4.93 -7.68 20.79
N ASP A 319 3.78 -7.07 20.99
CA ASP A 319 3.56 -5.63 20.88
C ASP A 319 4.15 -5.00 19.60
N PHE A 320 4.00 -5.73 18.48
CA PHE A 320 4.48 -5.28 17.20
C PHE A 320 3.50 -4.26 16.61
N TRP A 321 3.95 -3.01 16.47
CA TRP A 321 3.14 -1.92 15.95
C TRP A 321 2.94 -2.06 14.45
N ALA A 322 1.68 -2.16 14.01
CA ALA A 322 1.31 -2.29 12.61
C ALA A 322 -0.12 -1.77 12.40
N PHE A 323 -0.63 -1.89 11.19
CA PHE A 323 -2.02 -1.55 10.89
C PHE A 323 -2.76 -2.69 10.21
N THR A 324 -4.07 -2.64 10.33
CA THR A 324 -5.03 -3.34 9.48
C THR A 324 -5.96 -2.34 8.83
N GLU A 325 -6.54 -2.71 7.68
CA GLU A 325 -7.42 -1.84 6.92
C GLU A 325 -8.61 -2.63 6.39
N PHE A 326 -9.78 -2.06 6.55
CA PHE A 326 -10.95 -2.43 5.78
C PHE A 326 -11.37 -1.24 4.94
N ALA A 327 -11.58 -1.47 3.67
CA ALA A 327 -12.11 -0.44 2.80
C ALA A 327 -13.16 -0.99 1.85
N HIS A 328 -14.20 -0.19 1.61
CA HIS A 328 -15.12 -0.41 0.52
C HIS A 328 -15.18 0.81 -0.38
N ASN A 329 -15.32 0.55 -1.66
CA ASN A 329 -15.35 1.58 -2.68
C ASN A 329 -16.42 1.31 -3.72
N ARG A 330 -17.05 2.40 -4.15
CA ARG A 330 -17.95 2.47 -5.29
C ARG A 330 -17.58 3.68 -6.15
N TRP A 331 -17.11 3.43 -7.38
CA TRP A 331 -16.60 4.48 -8.27
C TRP A 331 -16.34 4.01 -9.72
#